data_f4574619959f82a81c1ee5243470a77c
#
_entry.id   f4574619959f82a81c1ee5243470a77c
#
_cell.length_a   1.000
_cell.length_b   1.000
_cell.length_c   1.000
_cell.angle_alpha   90.00
_cell.angle_beta   90.00
_cell.angle_gamma   90.00
#
_symmetry.space_group_name_H-M   'P 1'
#
loop_
_entity.id
_entity.type
_entity.pdbx_description
1 polymer ?
#
loop_
_entity_poly.entity_id
_entity_poly.type
_entity_poly.pdbx_seq_one_letter_code
_entity_poly.pdbx_strand_id
1 'polypeptide(L)'
;LFMIPGSIYLNLIAGQSLGPAAEWTTIILFIEVARRSFTTLRRQEIYMLYYVAASLTAGVGLALSGGPFAQLIWIQYFLQSPGAKAFGIDDQIPSWVAPDSDSIAIIERTLFHVDWLAPIMLIAVLHILNRTSAFTLGYGLFRVTSDIEKLPFPLAPIQAEGATALAESSAGTESWRWRSFSIGAMMGLVF
;
A
#
# COMPACT_ATOMS: atom_id res chain seq x y z
N LEU A 1 -9.20 -6.28 -5.29
CA LEU A 1 -10.06 -5.54 -6.23
C LEU A 1 -10.93 -4.49 -5.51
N PHE A 2 -11.60 -4.80 -4.40
CA PHE A 2 -12.47 -3.84 -3.68
C PHE A 2 -11.69 -2.82 -2.82
N MET A 3 -10.49 -3.14 -2.37
CA MET A 3 -9.68 -2.24 -1.52
C MET A 3 -9.24 -0.98 -2.26
N ILE A 4 -8.90 -1.07 -3.55
CA ILE A 4 -8.42 0.08 -4.33
C ILE A 4 -9.52 1.13 -4.50
N PRO A 5 -10.71 0.81 -5.03
CA PRO A 5 -11.80 1.80 -5.12
C PRO A 5 -12.22 2.33 -3.75
N GLY A 6 -12.27 1.48 -2.73
CA GLY A 6 -12.61 1.88 -1.37
C GLY A 6 -11.60 2.84 -0.75
N SER A 7 -10.30 2.61 -0.96
CA SER A 7 -9.24 3.52 -0.48
C SER A 7 -9.25 4.85 -1.21
N ILE A 8 -9.50 4.86 -2.53
CA ILE A 8 -9.64 6.08 -3.33
C ILE A 8 -10.83 6.89 -2.83
N TYR A 9 -11.98 6.24 -2.66
CA TYR A 9 -13.20 6.88 -2.19
C TYR A 9 -13.03 7.50 -0.79
N LEU A 10 -12.47 6.75 0.15
CA LEU A 10 -12.23 7.22 1.51
C LEU A 10 -11.23 8.38 1.55
N ASN A 11 -10.18 8.30 0.76
CA ASN A 11 -9.17 9.37 0.71
C ASN A 11 -9.75 10.66 0.09
N LEU A 12 -10.56 10.55 -0.96
CA LEU A 12 -11.19 11.71 -1.60
C LEU A 12 -12.25 12.38 -0.72
N ILE A 13 -13.03 11.60 0.06
CA ILE A 13 -14.12 12.15 0.88
C ILE A 13 -13.65 12.50 2.28
N ALA A 14 -12.90 11.64 2.94
CA ALA A 14 -12.53 11.79 4.35
C ALA A 14 -11.09 12.27 4.55
N GLY A 15 -10.26 12.33 3.49
CA GLY A 15 -8.84 12.64 3.60
C GLY A 15 -8.05 11.61 4.43
N GLN A 16 -8.62 10.43 4.66
CA GLN A 16 -8.04 9.39 5.50
C GLN A 16 -7.50 8.23 4.67
N SER A 17 -6.37 7.66 5.12
CA SER A 17 -5.80 6.45 4.51
C SER A 17 -6.20 5.20 5.30
N LEU A 18 -6.56 4.13 4.59
CA LEU A 18 -6.90 2.83 5.18
C LEU A 18 -5.69 2.05 5.70
N GLY A 19 -4.46 2.56 5.55
CA GLY A 19 -3.21 1.85 5.77
C GLY A 19 -3.20 0.83 6.93
N PRO A 20 -2.96 1.25 8.18
CA PRO A 20 -2.84 0.30 9.29
C PRO A 20 -4.11 -0.51 9.58
N ALA A 21 -5.28 0.13 9.45
CA ALA A 21 -6.56 -0.56 9.68
C ALA A 21 -6.79 -1.69 8.67
N ALA A 22 -6.41 -1.49 7.40
CA ALA A 22 -6.53 -2.51 6.37
C ALA A 22 -5.59 -3.70 6.60
N GLU A 23 -4.38 -3.46 7.11
CA GLU A 23 -3.42 -4.52 7.45
C GLU A 23 -4.01 -5.46 8.50
N TRP A 24 -4.42 -4.92 9.64
CA TRP A 24 -4.97 -5.70 10.74
C TRP A 24 -6.28 -6.38 10.38
N THR A 25 -7.18 -5.68 9.68
CA THR A 25 -8.46 -6.25 9.22
C THR A 25 -8.24 -7.42 8.27
N THR A 26 -7.29 -7.30 7.33
CA THR A 26 -6.95 -8.37 6.39
C THR A 26 -6.47 -9.62 7.12
N ILE A 27 -5.59 -9.46 8.11
CA ILE A 27 -5.06 -10.60 8.88
C ILE A 27 -6.17 -11.28 9.68
N ILE A 28 -6.99 -10.50 10.36
CA ILE A 28 -8.13 -11.02 11.15
C ILE A 28 -9.09 -11.81 10.25
N LEU A 29 -9.41 -11.27 9.07
CA LEU A 29 -10.26 -11.98 8.10
C LEU A 29 -9.63 -13.28 7.62
N PHE A 30 -8.33 -13.30 7.31
CA PHE A 30 -7.65 -14.52 6.90
C PHE A 30 -7.63 -15.58 8.01
N ILE A 31 -7.39 -15.17 9.25
CA ILE A 31 -7.44 -16.07 10.40
C ILE A 31 -8.85 -16.66 10.57
N GLU A 32 -9.89 -15.82 10.45
CA GLU A 32 -11.27 -16.29 10.59
C GLU A 32 -11.68 -17.23 9.45
N VAL A 33 -11.28 -16.94 8.22
CA VAL A 33 -11.51 -17.84 7.07
C VAL A 33 -10.79 -19.18 7.26
N ALA A 34 -9.52 -19.16 7.68
CA ALA A 34 -8.75 -20.36 7.95
C ALA A 34 -9.40 -21.20 9.07
N ARG A 35 -9.86 -20.55 10.14
CA ARG A 35 -10.56 -21.22 11.25
C ARG A 35 -11.86 -21.90 10.79
N ARG A 36 -12.65 -21.23 9.93
CA ARG A 36 -13.86 -21.80 9.35
C ARG A 36 -13.58 -22.94 8.35
N SER A 37 -12.41 -22.94 7.74
CA SER A 37 -11.94 -24.00 6.85
C SER A 37 -11.27 -25.17 7.59
N PHE A 38 -11.36 -25.20 8.92
CA PHE A 38 -10.72 -26.22 9.79
C PHE A 38 -9.19 -26.30 9.61
N THR A 39 -8.55 -25.24 9.16
CA THR A 39 -7.11 -25.13 9.04
C THR A 39 -6.59 -24.12 10.06
N THR A 40 -5.63 -24.55 10.87
CA THR A 40 -4.95 -23.63 11.81
C THR A 40 -3.72 -23.03 11.11
N LEU A 41 -3.67 -21.72 11.02
CA LEU A 41 -2.50 -21.02 10.46
C LEU A 41 -1.33 -21.12 11.44
N ARG A 42 -0.17 -21.46 10.92
CA ARG A 42 1.08 -21.45 11.71
C ARG A 42 1.50 -20.02 11.97
N ARG A 43 2.18 -19.81 13.09
CA ARG A 43 2.71 -18.48 13.47
C ARG A 43 3.50 -17.81 12.33
N GLN A 44 4.31 -18.58 11.61
CA GLN A 44 5.10 -18.11 10.47
C GLN A 44 4.23 -17.62 9.31
N GLU A 45 3.13 -18.33 9.03
CA GLU A 45 2.19 -17.95 7.96
C GLU A 45 1.47 -16.64 8.29
N ILE A 46 1.11 -16.42 9.55
CA ILE A 46 0.50 -15.17 10.02
C ILE A 46 1.48 -13.99 9.88
N TYR A 47 2.76 -14.19 10.22
CA TYR A 47 3.77 -13.17 9.96
C TYR A 47 3.94 -12.86 8.48
N MET A 48 3.96 -13.88 7.61
CA MET A 48 4.02 -13.66 6.16
C MET A 48 2.80 -12.90 5.65
N LEU A 49 1.59 -13.26 6.10
CA LEU A 49 0.37 -12.55 5.76
C LEU A 49 0.42 -11.08 6.21
N TYR A 50 0.93 -10.81 7.41
CA TYR A 50 1.13 -9.45 7.89
C TYR A 50 2.03 -8.64 6.97
N TYR A 51 3.21 -9.14 6.64
CA TYR A 51 4.14 -8.42 5.75
C TYR A 51 3.60 -8.24 4.33
N VAL A 52 2.87 -9.24 3.80
CA VAL A 52 2.24 -9.12 2.49
C VAL A 52 1.13 -8.07 2.51
N ALA A 53 0.27 -8.07 3.54
CA ALA A 53 -0.77 -7.07 3.71
C ALA A 53 -0.19 -5.66 3.86
N ALA A 54 0.83 -5.50 4.71
CA ALA A 54 1.54 -4.23 4.89
C ALA A 54 2.19 -3.72 3.59
N SER A 55 2.79 -4.62 2.82
CA SER A 55 3.40 -4.26 1.53
C SER A 55 2.37 -3.82 0.49
N LEU A 56 1.21 -4.48 0.45
CA LEU A 56 0.11 -4.13 -0.45
C LEU A 56 -0.50 -2.77 -0.08
N THR A 57 -0.75 -2.53 1.21
CA THR A 57 -1.30 -1.25 1.68
C THR A 57 -0.32 -0.09 1.50
N ALA A 58 0.96 -0.30 1.76
CA ALA A 58 2.00 0.68 1.48
C ALA A 58 2.10 1.00 -0.02
N GLY A 59 1.92 0.01 -0.89
CA GLY A 59 1.91 0.19 -2.35
C GLY A 59 0.76 1.06 -2.84
N VAL A 60 -0.41 0.96 -2.21
CA VAL A 60 -1.60 1.77 -2.54
C VAL A 60 -1.49 3.20 -2.03
N GLY A 61 -0.78 3.42 -0.90
CA GLY A 61 -0.64 4.74 -0.28
C GLY A 61 0.47 5.63 -0.86
N LEU A 62 1.41 5.06 -1.62
CA LEU A 62 2.64 5.75 -2.06
C LEU A 62 2.49 6.65 -3.30
N ALA A 63 1.42 6.51 -4.05
CA ALA A 63 1.13 7.40 -5.15
C ALA A 63 -0.33 7.81 -5.02
N LEU A 64 -0.64 9.10 -5.18
CA LEU A 64 -2.02 9.62 -5.22
C LEU A 64 -3.04 8.49 -5.15
N SER A 65 -3.80 8.36 -4.13
CA SER A 65 -4.75 7.29 -3.79
C SER A 65 -5.13 6.35 -4.94
N GLY A 66 -4.40 5.26 -5.15
CA GLY A 66 -4.68 4.33 -6.24
C GLY A 66 -3.45 3.69 -6.89
N GLY A 67 -2.25 4.01 -6.39
CA GLY A 67 -1.01 3.42 -6.89
C GLY A 67 -0.46 4.08 -8.15
N PRO A 68 0.61 3.53 -8.73
CA PRO A 68 1.33 4.15 -9.84
C PRO A 68 0.48 4.35 -11.10
N PHE A 69 -0.50 3.50 -11.35
CA PHE A 69 -1.40 3.66 -12.49
C PHE A 69 -2.38 4.84 -12.32
N ALA A 70 -2.84 5.09 -11.09
CA ALA A 70 -3.67 6.26 -10.82
C ALA A 70 -2.90 7.56 -11.05
N GLN A 71 -1.59 7.58 -10.78
CA GLN A 71 -0.74 8.72 -11.08
C GLN A 71 -0.72 9.05 -12.56
N LEU A 72 -0.65 8.06 -13.46
CA LEU A 72 -0.73 8.29 -14.91
C LEU A 72 -2.05 8.96 -15.32
N ILE A 73 -3.16 8.44 -14.80
CA ILE A 73 -4.50 8.98 -15.11
C ILE A 73 -4.62 10.40 -14.56
N TRP A 74 -4.08 10.68 -13.38
CA TRP A 74 -4.07 12.01 -12.80
C TRP A 74 -3.24 13.01 -13.60
N ILE A 75 -2.05 12.63 -14.05
CA ILE A 75 -1.20 13.48 -14.89
C ILE A 75 -1.95 13.81 -16.18
N GLN A 76 -2.56 12.82 -16.83
CA GLN A 76 -3.33 13.03 -18.05
C GLN A 76 -4.55 13.91 -17.83
N TYR A 77 -5.28 13.70 -16.74
CA TYR A 77 -6.42 14.55 -16.38
C TYR A 77 -5.99 16.00 -16.11
N PHE A 78 -4.85 16.18 -15.42
CA PHE A 78 -4.28 17.49 -15.17
C PHE A 78 -3.91 18.21 -16.47
N LEU A 79 -3.28 17.53 -17.43
CA LEU A 79 -2.89 18.09 -18.72
C LEU A 79 -4.11 18.60 -19.53
N GLN A 80 -5.24 17.92 -19.42
CA GLN A 80 -6.49 18.34 -20.07
C GLN A 80 -7.19 19.49 -19.35
N SER A 81 -6.74 19.85 -18.15
CA SER A 81 -7.40 20.89 -17.35
C SER A 81 -7.26 22.28 -17.99
N PRO A 82 -8.28 23.15 -17.85
CA PRO A 82 -8.19 24.52 -18.34
C PRO A 82 -7.00 25.30 -17.78
N GLY A 83 -6.58 24.97 -16.55
CA GLY A 83 -5.42 25.57 -15.91
C GLY A 83 -4.11 25.21 -16.62
N ALA A 84 -3.89 23.93 -16.91
CA ALA A 84 -2.68 23.50 -17.61
C ALA A 84 -2.58 24.14 -19.01
N LYS A 85 -3.68 24.21 -19.73
CA LYS A 85 -3.77 24.87 -21.05
C LYS A 85 -3.53 26.37 -20.98
N ALA A 86 -4.08 27.06 -19.97
CA ALA A 86 -3.87 28.50 -19.80
C ALA A 86 -2.40 28.86 -19.53
N PHE A 87 -1.64 27.99 -18.92
CA PHE A 87 -0.21 28.19 -18.66
C PHE A 87 0.69 27.54 -19.72
N GLY A 88 0.16 26.90 -20.75
CA GLY A 88 0.93 26.21 -21.80
C GLY A 88 1.78 25.06 -21.27
N ILE A 89 1.33 24.39 -20.21
CA ILE A 89 2.04 23.25 -19.61
C ILE A 89 1.81 21.98 -20.41
N ASP A 90 0.64 21.86 -21.04
CA ASP A 90 0.24 20.72 -21.86
C ASP A 90 1.22 20.48 -23.03
N ASP A 91 1.72 21.52 -23.67
CA ASP A 91 2.69 21.42 -24.76
C ASP A 91 4.14 21.14 -24.31
N GLN A 92 4.43 21.32 -23.02
CA GLN A 92 5.79 21.16 -22.48
C GLN A 92 6.05 19.75 -21.91
N ILE A 93 5.02 18.96 -21.73
CA ILE A 93 5.16 17.60 -21.17
C ILE A 93 5.35 16.62 -22.32
N PRO A 94 6.48 15.87 -22.31
CA PRO A 94 6.76 14.92 -23.37
C PRO A 94 5.76 13.75 -23.38
N SER A 95 5.45 13.23 -24.58
CA SER A 95 4.52 12.10 -24.77
C SER A 95 4.93 10.79 -24.07
N TRP A 96 6.20 10.66 -23.67
CA TRP A 96 6.66 9.52 -22.87
C TRP A 96 6.28 9.62 -21.38
N VAL A 97 5.83 10.78 -20.90
CA VAL A 97 5.30 10.98 -19.52
C VAL A 97 3.80 10.74 -19.49
N ALA A 98 3.08 11.27 -20.49
CA ALA A 98 1.65 11.08 -20.65
C ALA A 98 1.30 11.20 -22.14
N PRO A 99 0.32 10.45 -22.68
CA PRO A 99 -0.11 10.58 -24.06
C PRO A 99 -0.61 12.00 -24.35
N ASP A 100 -0.38 12.48 -25.56
CA ASP A 100 -0.85 13.79 -26.00
C ASP A 100 -2.38 13.88 -25.97
N SER A 101 -2.91 15.09 -25.79
CA SER A 101 -4.36 15.33 -25.72
C SER A 101 -5.12 14.88 -26.96
N ASP A 102 -4.45 14.85 -28.11
CA ASP A 102 -5.00 14.46 -29.41
C ASP A 102 -4.85 12.96 -29.71
N SER A 103 -4.25 12.20 -28.77
CA SER A 103 -4.09 10.76 -28.92
C SER A 103 -5.44 10.04 -28.96
N ILE A 104 -5.55 9.04 -29.83
CA ILE A 104 -6.72 8.16 -29.94
C ILE A 104 -7.01 7.49 -28.59
N ALA A 105 -5.96 7.13 -27.84
CA ALA A 105 -6.09 6.55 -26.51
C ALA A 105 -6.90 7.41 -25.53
N ILE A 106 -6.79 8.73 -25.67
CA ILE A 106 -7.49 9.71 -24.84
C ILE A 106 -8.89 9.98 -25.35
N ILE A 107 -9.05 10.11 -26.69
CA ILE A 107 -10.34 10.35 -27.34
C ILE A 107 -11.30 9.18 -27.08
N GLU A 108 -10.83 7.95 -27.26
CA GLU A 108 -11.60 6.71 -27.04
C GLU A 108 -11.63 6.26 -25.57
N ARG A 109 -10.90 6.95 -24.70
CA ARG A 109 -10.76 6.59 -23.25
C ARG A 109 -10.34 5.15 -23.01
N THR A 110 -9.44 4.63 -23.84
CA THR A 110 -8.91 3.28 -23.74
C THR A 110 -7.52 3.28 -23.11
N LEU A 111 -7.27 2.37 -22.13
CA LEU A 111 -5.96 2.13 -21.55
C LEU A 111 -5.11 1.16 -22.37
N PHE A 112 -5.74 0.40 -23.28
CA PHE A 112 -5.06 -0.60 -24.11
C PHE A 112 -4.68 0.01 -25.47
N HIS A 113 -3.79 0.99 -25.46
CA HIS A 113 -3.26 1.64 -26.65
C HIS A 113 -1.74 1.79 -26.56
N VAL A 114 -1.08 1.82 -27.71
CA VAL A 114 0.40 1.91 -27.80
C VAL A 114 0.94 3.18 -27.14
N ASP A 115 0.20 4.28 -27.17
CA ASP A 115 0.60 5.56 -26.59
C ASP A 115 0.77 5.50 -25.07
N TRP A 116 0.11 4.56 -24.40
CA TRP A 116 0.32 4.31 -22.98
C TRP A 116 1.57 3.49 -22.68
N LEU A 117 2.18 2.84 -23.69
CA LEU A 117 3.29 1.93 -23.44
C LEU A 117 4.51 2.64 -22.84
N ALA A 118 4.88 3.80 -23.36
CA ALA A 118 6.02 4.56 -22.87
C ALA A 118 5.82 5.09 -21.44
N PRO A 119 4.69 5.74 -21.10
CA PRO A 119 4.39 6.12 -19.72
C PRO A 119 4.33 4.93 -18.75
N ILE A 120 3.71 3.81 -19.14
CA ILE A 120 3.64 2.60 -18.30
C ILE A 120 5.03 2.02 -18.04
N MET A 121 5.86 1.91 -19.09
CA MET A 121 7.23 1.42 -18.95
C MET A 121 8.08 2.33 -18.07
N LEU A 122 7.95 3.64 -18.22
CA LEU A 122 8.63 4.61 -17.36
C LEU A 122 8.27 4.37 -15.88
N ILE A 123 6.97 4.29 -15.56
CA ILE A 123 6.53 4.06 -14.19
C ILE A 123 6.98 2.70 -13.67
N ALA A 124 6.93 1.66 -14.49
CA ALA A 124 7.40 0.34 -14.11
C ALA A 124 8.91 0.36 -13.75
N VAL A 125 9.73 0.99 -14.57
CA VAL A 125 11.17 1.15 -14.31
C VAL A 125 11.41 1.97 -13.04
N LEU A 126 10.75 3.11 -12.89
CA LEU A 126 10.87 3.96 -11.70
C LEU A 126 10.43 3.21 -10.44
N HIS A 127 9.37 2.41 -10.53
CA HIS A 127 8.91 1.61 -9.40
C HIS A 127 9.94 0.54 -8.99
N ILE A 128 10.51 -0.18 -9.96
CA ILE A 128 11.57 -1.17 -9.71
C ILE A 128 12.79 -0.50 -9.09
N LEU A 129 13.25 0.62 -9.64
CA LEU A 129 14.39 1.36 -9.11
C LEU A 129 14.13 1.85 -7.68
N ASN A 130 12.95 2.40 -7.43
CA ASN A 130 12.58 2.88 -6.09
C ASN A 130 12.52 1.73 -5.07
N ARG A 131 11.96 0.57 -5.45
CA ARG A 131 11.94 -0.62 -4.59
C ARG A 131 13.34 -1.18 -4.33
N THR A 132 14.17 -1.23 -5.35
CA THR A 132 15.57 -1.68 -5.21
C THR A 132 16.36 -0.73 -4.31
N SER A 133 16.21 0.57 -4.50
CA SER A 133 16.84 1.59 -3.66
C SER A 133 16.37 1.49 -2.20
N ALA A 134 15.06 1.39 -1.99
CA ALA A 134 14.49 1.23 -0.65
C ALA A 134 14.98 -0.03 0.06
N PHE A 135 15.07 -1.15 -0.66
CA PHE A 135 15.61 -2.40 -0.13
C PHE A 135 17.10 -2.28 0.22
N THR A 136 17.90 -1.72 -0.67
CA THR A 136 19.35 -1.58 -0.45
C THR A 136 19.65 -0.65 0.72
N LEU A 137 18.99 0.51 0.77
CA LEU A 137 19.14 1.45 1.88
C LEU A 137 18.60 0.87 3.19
N GLY A 138 17.44 0.23 3.17
CA GLY A 138 16.86 -0.41 4.34
C GLY A 138 17.74 -1.51 4.90
N TYR A 139 18.31 -2.36 4.03
CA TYR A 139 19.26 -3.39 4.44
C TYR A 139 20.57 -2.79 4.99
N GLY A 140 21.11 -1.76 4.33
CA GLY A 140 22.30 -1.06 4.80
C GLY A 140 22.09 -0.42 6.19
N LEU A 141 20.98 0.29 6.36
CA LEU A 141 20.62 0.88 7.65
C LEU A 141 20.42 -0.19 8.73
N PHE A 142 19.72 -1.28 8.40
CA PHE A 142 19.54 -2.39 9.33
C PHE A 142 20.88 -2.97 9.80
N ARG A 143 21.82 -3.20 8.88
CA ARG A 143 23.16 -3.70 9.23
C ARG A 143 23.91 -2.75 10.15
N VAL A 144 23.86 -1.45 9.87
CA VAL A 144 24.53 -0.44 10.72
C VAL A 144 23.88 -0.39 12.11
N THR A 145 22.58 -0.28 12.17
CA THR A 145 21.87 -0.08 13.45
C THR A 145 21.81 -1.34 14.30
N SER A 146 21.66 -2.51 13.70
CA SER A 146 21.53 -3.78 14.41
C SER A 146 22.87 -4.43 14.74
N ASP A 147 23.79 -4.49 13.75
CA ASP A 147 25.04 -5.26 13.91
C ASP A 147 26.17 -4.41 14.48
N ILE A 148 26.27 -3.13 14.09
CA ILE A 148 27.37 -2.25 14.51
C ILE A 148 27.01 -1.45 15.74
N GLU A 149 25.92 -0.66 15.71
CA GLU A 149 25.55 0.23 16.80
C GLU A 149 24.69 -0.46 17.88
N LYS A 150 24.09 -1.60 17.58
CA LYS A 150 23.21 -2.38 18.47
C LYS A 150 22.13 -1.52 19.14
N LEU A 151 21.51 -0.64 18.35
CA LEU A 151 20.48 0.26 18.85
C LEU A 151 19.22 -0.51 19.27
N PRO A 152 18.57 -0.09 20.37
CA PRO A 152 17.28 -0.65 20.73
C PRO A 152 16.20 -0.19 19.77
N PHE A 153 15.34 -1.12 19.32
CA PHE A 153 14.17 -0.82 18.49
C PHE A 153 12.89 -0.88 19.33
N PRO A 154 12.50 0.18 20.03
CA PRO A 154 11.44 0.14 21.02
C PRO A 154 10.05 -0.19 20.45
N LEU A 155 9.81 0.12 19.16
CA LEU A 155 8.52 -0.14 18.50
C LEU A 155 8.42 -1.53 17.86
N ALA A 156 9.54 -2.17 17.56
CA ALA A 156 9.54 -3.49 16.93
C ALA A 156 8.91 -4.58 17.82
N PRO A 157 9.16 -4.63 19.15
CA PRO A 157 8.48 -5.57 20.03
C PRO A 157 6.97 -5.40 20.04
N ILE A 158 6.44 -4.18 19.96
CA ILE A 158 5.00 -3.90 19.98
C ILE A 158 4.31 -4.53 18.75
N GLN A 159 4.89 -4.37 17.58
CA GLN A 159 4.36 -4.97 16.34
C GLN A 159 4.46 -6.51 16.39
N ALA A 160 5.59 -7.04 16.89
CA ALA A 160 5.78 -8.47 17.03
C ALA A 160 4.79 -9.09 18.05
N GLU A 161 4.53 -8.42 19.16
CA GLU A 161 3.56 -8.85 20.17
C GLU A 161 2.12 -8.84 19.63
N GLY A 162 1.75 -7.82 18.82
CA GLY A 162 0.46 -7.77 18.13
C GLY A 162 0.26 -8.95 17.18
N ALA A 163 1.24 -9.22 16.31
CA ALA A 163 1.18 -10.37 15.39
C ALA A 163 1.17 -11.71 16.16
N THR A 164 1.90 -11.80 17.29
CA THR A 164 1.90 -12.97 18.17
C THR A 164 0.54 -13.18 18.82
N ALA A 165 -0.12 -12.11 19.28
CA ALA A 165 -1.45 -12.19 19.89
C ALA A 165 -2.48 -12.77 18.90
N LEU A 166 -2.41 -12.35 17.62
CA LEU A 166 -3.27 -12.90 16.57
C LEU A 166 -2.96 -14.38 16.30
N ALA A 167 -1.70 -14.76 16.27
CA ALA A 167 -1.30 -16.15 16.07
C ALA A 167 -1.79 -17.07 17.19
N GLU A 168 -1.69 -16.62 18.45
CA GLU A 168 -2.18 -17.37 19.62
C GLU A 168 -3.71 -17.48 19.60
N SER A 169 -4.41 -16.44 19.20
CA SER A 169 -5.88 -16.48 19.09
C SER A 169 -6.35 -17.45 18.01
N SER A 170 -5.59 -17.60 16.92
CA SER A 170 -5.92 -18.57 15.87
C SER A 170 -5.79 -20.01 16.31
N ALA A 171 -4.89 -20.29 17.27
CA ALA A 171 -4.70 -21.61 17.86
C ALA A 171 -5.72 -21.96 18.96
N GLY A 172 -6.70 -21.07 19.20
CA GLY A 172 -7.75 -21.29 20.20
C GLY A 172 -7.30 -21.09 21.65
N THR A 173 -6.10 -20.61 21.89
CA THR A 173 -5.61 -20.27 23.23
C THR A 173 -5.97 -18.82 23.56
N GLU A 174 -6.84 -18.63 24.56
CA GLU A 174 -7.10 -17.29 25.11
C GLU A 174 -5.84 -16.79 25.81
N SER A 175 -5.04 -15.97 25.12
CA SER A 175 -3.87 -15.36 25.71
C SER A 175 -4.19 -13.98 26.30
N TRP A 176 -3.47 -13.58 27.36
CA TRP A 176 -3.56 -12.22 27.91
C TRP A 176 -3.23 -11.16 26.85
N ARG A 177 -2.41 -11.50 25.86
CA ARG A 177 -2.04 -10.66 24.72
C ARG A 177 -3.25 -10.30 23.87
N TRP A 178 -4.13 -11.28 23.62
CA TRP A 178 -5.37 -11.05 22.89
C TRP A 178 -6.30 -10.08 23.62
N ARG A 179 -6.42 -10.21 24.93
CA ARG A 179 -7.22 -9.28 25.75
C ARG A 179 -6.66 -7.86 25.67
N SER A 180 -5.35 -7.68 25.83
CA SER A 180 -4.70 -6.38 25.74
C SER A 180 -4.86 -5.75 24.36
N PHE A 181 -4.71 -6.57 23.31
CA PHE A 181 -4.95 -6.12 21.92
C PHE A 181 -6.40 -5.67 21.70
N SER A 182 -7.37 -6.45 22.15
CA SER A 182 -8.80 -6.14 22.02
C SER A 182 -9.18 -4.85 22.75
N ILE A 183 -8.68 -4.65 23.97
CA ILE A 183 -8.90 -3.41 24.75
C ILE A 183 -8.32 -2.22 23.99
N GLY A 184 -7.09 -2.31 23.50
CA GLY A 184 -6.47 -1.25 22.72
C GLY A 184 -7.22 -0.95 21.42
N ALA A 185 -7.71 -1.97 20.72
CA ALA A 185 -8.52 -1.80 19.51
C ALA A 185 -9.86 -1.12 19.81
N MET A 186 -10.53 -1.49 20.91
CA MET A 186 -11.78 -0.84 21.33
C MET A 186 -11.56 0.62 21.72
N MET A 187 -10.44 0.92 22.41
CA MET A 187 -10.10 2.32 22.74
C MET A 187 -9.82 3.14 21.48
N GLY A 188 -9.14 2.56 20.49
CA GLY A 188 -8.89 3.21 19.20
C GLY A 188 -10.13 3.40 18.32
N LEU A 189 -11.23 2.67 18.56
CA LEU A 189 -12.49 2.87 17.87
C LEU A 189 -13.31 4.05 18.43
N VAL A 190 -13.03 4.46 19.65
CA VAL A 190 -13.74 5.57 20.34
C VAL A 190 -13.11 6.93 20.01
N PHE A 191 -11.86 6.96 19.58
CA PHE A 191 -11.13 8.16 19.14
C PHE A 191 -11.06 8.25 17.63
#